data_8a36fdd611c329f02b2351da978dfa57
#
_entry.id   8a36fdd611c329f02b2351da978dfa57
#
_cell.length_a   1.000
_cell.length_b   1.000
_cell.length_c   1.000
_cell.angle_alpha   90.00
_cell.angle_beta   90.00
_cell.angle_gamma   90.00
#
_symmetry.space_group_name_H-M   'P 1'
#
loop_
_entity.id
_entity.type
_entity.pdbx_description
1 polymer ?
#
loop_
_entity_poly.entity_id
_entity_poly.type
_entity_poly.pdbx_seq_one_letter_code
_entity_poly.pdbx_strand_id
1 'polypeptide(L)'
;MARTVIMGAGIAGHTAALHLRRMLPKEHEVVVVAPNSKWNWIPSNIWVGVGQMDTKQVTFPLAPIYKRKGIEFHQALATEWHGDGSAELPRPHITVKYTSPQRQGETAHLEYDYLINATGPKLNFAATPGLGPDGNSWSVCTAGHAEQTAKALAESIGKLKQGQPQTFLIGMGHGTCTCQGAAFEYTFNVEDQLVKEGVRDRAEVIYITNESSLGDFGMDGMNFGSKDGVVPSQMFTESLFAERGVKAILAAH
;
A
#
# COMPACT_ATOMS: atom_id res chain seq x y z
N MET A 1 9.64 -33.48 -10.80
CA MET A 1 8.98 -32.22 -11.15
C MET A 1 8.14 -31.81 -9.95
N ALA A 2 8.26 -30.60 -9.49
CA ALA A 2 7.44 -30.08 -8.38
C ALA A 2 6.76 -28.78 -8.81
N ARG A 3 5.54 -28.52 -8.29
CA ARG A 3 4.71 -27.36 -8.57
C ARG A 3 4.62 -26.47 -7.33
N THR A 4 5.14 -25.25 -7.44
CA THR A 4 5.04 -24.24 -6.38
C THR A 4 3.97 -23.21 -6.74
N VAL A 5 2.93 -23.11 -5.92
CA VAL A 5 1.87 -22.10 -6.07
C VAL A 5 2.11 -20.96 -5.09
N ILE A 6 2.02 -19.72 -5.58
CA ILE A 6 2.19 -18.49 -4.79
C ILE A 6 0.87 -17.74 -4.82
N MET A 7 0.22 -17.62 -3.68
CA MET A 7 -0.98 -16.80 -3.51
C MET A 7 -0.58 -15.35 -3.22
N GLY A 8 -0.91 -14.45 -4.13
CA GLY A 8 -0.57 -13.03 -4.07
C GLY A 8 0.58 -12.65 -5.00
N ALA A 9 0.48 -11.48 -5.60
CA ALA A 9 1.49 -10.88 -6.49
C ALA A 9 1.90 -9.48 -6.04
N GLY A 10 1.82 -9.20 -4.74
CA GLY A 10 2.41 -8.01 -4.13
C GLY A 10 3.94 -8.09 -4.09
N ILE A 11 4.59 -7.25 -3.28
CA ILE A 11 6.05 -7.20 -3.18
C ILE A 11 6.62 -8.58 -2.85
N ALA A 12 6.10 -9.26 -1.83
CA ALA A 12 6.60 -10.57 -1.41
C ALA A 12 6.38 -11.64 -2.47
N GLY A 13 5.14 -11.81 -2.97
CA GLY A 13 4.81 -12.89 -3.91
C GLY A 13 5.45 -12.71 -5.28
N HIS A 14 5.49 -11.49 -5.81
CA HIS A 14 6.19 -11.20 -7.08
C HIS A 14 7.69 -11.47 -6.97
N THR A 15 8.32 -11.00 -5.88
CA THR A 15 9.75 -11.25 -5.62
C THR A 15 10.03 -12.75 -5.49
N ALA A 16 9.23 -13.47 -4.69
CA ALA A 16 9.37 -14.92 -4.54
C ALA A 16 9.26 -15.65 -5.89
N ALA A 17 8.27 -15.31 -6.72
CA ALA A 17 8.08 -15.92 -8.04
C ALA A 17 9.30 -15.74 -8.94
N LEU A 18 9.85 -14.53 -9.02
CA LEU A 18 11.01 -14.22 -9.85
C LEU A 18 12.28 -14.93 -9.34
N HIS A 19 12.49 -14.98 -8.03
CA HIS A 19 13.62 -15.66 -7.43
C HIS A 19 13.54 -17.18 -7.61
N LEU A 20 12.39 -17.78 -7.32
CA LEU A 20 12.18 -19.22 -7.53
C LEU A 20 12.42 -19.60 -8.99
N ARG A 21 11.85 -18.85 -9.94
CA ARG A 21 12.05 -19.16 -11.36
C ARG A 21 13.50 -19.04 -11.80
N ARG A 22 14.30 -18.19 -11.18
CA ARG A 22 15.74 -18.06 -11.43
C ARG A 22 16.54 -19.20 -10.82
N MET A 23 16.14 -19.66 -9.63
CA MET A 23 16.90 -20.64 -8.84
C MET A 23 16.55 -22.09 -9.18
N LEU A 24 15.28 -22.33 -9.50
CA LEU A 24 14.81 -23.69 -9.79
C LEU A 24 15.10 -24.10 -11.23
N PRO A 25 15.45 -25.38 -11.44
CA PRO A 25 15.48 -25.98 -12.77
C PRO A 25 14.15 -25.81 -13.52
N LYS A 26 14.21 -25.85 -14.86
CA LYS A 26 13.03 -25.56 -15.72
C LYS A 26 11.91 -26.57 -15.61
N GLU A 27 12.21 -27.80 -15.20
CA GLU A 27 11.21 -28.85 -14.98
C GLU A 27 10.30 -28.60 -13.76
N HIS A 28 10.67 -27.68 -12.87
CA HIS A 28 9.77 -27.24 -11.78
C HIS A 28 8.85 -26.10 -12.23
N GLU A 29 7.61 -26.18 -11.83
CA GLU A 29 6.60 -25.17 -12.14
C GLU A 29 6.52 -24.11 -11.05
N VAL A 30 6.42 -22.86 -11.47
CA VAL A 30 6.14 -21.71 -10.60
C VAL A 30 4.85 -21.07 -11.08
N VAL A 31 3.85 -21.04 -10.21
CA VAL A 31 2.50 -20.56 -10.49
C VAL A 31 2.19 -19.39 -9.56
N VAL A 32 1.66 -18.29 -10.09
CA VAL A 32 1.21 -17.13 -9.31
C VAL A 32 -0.29 -16.94 -9.47
N VAL A 33 -0.98 -16.76 -8.36
CA VAL A 33 -2.41 -16.46 -8.31
C VAL A 33 -2.60 -15.10 -7.66
N ALA A 34 -3.20 -14.14 -8.38
CA ALA A 34 -3.53 -12.84 -7.82
C ALA A 34 -4.78 -12.26 -8.51
N PRO A 35 -5.67 -11.57 -7.78
CA PRO A 35 -6.90 -11.01 -8.36
C PRO A 35 -6.64 -9.82 -9.29
N ASN A 36 -5.51 -9.14 -9.13
CA ASN A 36 -5.14 -7.95 -9.89
C ASN A 36 -4.29 -8.29 -11.11
N SER A 37 -4.53 -7.63 -12.23
CA SER A 37 -3.74 -7.75 -13.46
C SER A 37 -2.42 -6.98 -13.43
N LYS A 38 -2.29 -6.03 -12.49
CA LYS A 38 -1.13 -5.14 -12.36
C LYS A 38 -0.47 -5.29 -10.99
N TRP A 39 0.84 -5.15 -11.00
CA TRP A 39 1.64 -4.92 -9.80
C TRP A 39 1.65 -3.43 -9.46
N ASN A 40 1.65 -3.08 -8.18
CA ASN A 40 1.73 -1.70 -7.71
C ASN A 40 2.93 -1.52 -6.78
N TRP A 41 3.77 -0.52 -7.07
CA TRP A 41 4.82 -0.06 -6.18
C TRP A 41 4.21 0.89 -5.13
N ILE A 42 3.69 0.29 -4.06
CA ILE A 42 2.94 0.99 -3.00
C ILE A 42 3.69 2.18 -2.39
N PRO A 43 5.01 2.12 -2.10
CA PRO A 43 5.73 3.24 -1.51
C PRO A 43 5.62 4.56 -2.28
N SER A 44 5.46 4.50 -3.60
CA SER A 44 5.33 5.72 -4.41
C SER A 44 3.88 6.21 -4.59
N ASN A 45 2.90 5.53 -4.02
CA ASN A 45 1.51 6.00 -4.07
C ASN A 45 1.33 7.37 -3.40
N ILE A 46 2.16 7.71 -2.40
CA ILE A 46 2.15 9.03 -1.77
C ILE A 46 2.42 10.16 -2.77
N TRP A 47 3.29 9.92 -3.76
CA TRP A 47 3.58 10.88 -4.84
C TRP A 47 2.45 10.97 -5.86
N VAL A 48 1.74 9.85 -6.09
CA VAL A 48 0.50 9.86 -6.88
C VAL A 48 -0.56 10.66 -6.15
N GLY A 49 -0.68 10.49 -4.82
CA GLY A 49 -1.67 11.16 -3.97
C GLY A 49 -1.53 12.68 -3.90
N VAL A 50 -0.37 13.23 -4.23
CA VAL A 50 -0.16 14.69 -4.37
C VAL A 50 -0.09 15.16 -5.83
N GLY A 51 -0.32 14.26 -6.81
CA GLY A 51 -0.34 14.60 -8.23
C GLY A 51 1.04 14.78 -8.88
N GLN A 52 2.13 14.40 -8.19
CA GLN A 52 3.50 14.49 -8.73
C GLN A 52 3.91 13.25 -9.54
N MET A 53 3.18 12.14 -9.41
CA MET A 53 3.29 10.95 -10.24
C MET A 53 1.90 10.53 -10.73
N ASP A 54 1.85 9.77 -11.82
CA ASP A 54 0.64 9.10 -12.28
C ASP A 54 0.66 7.60 -11.97
N THR A 55 -0.49 6.94 -12.08
CA THR A 55 -0.63 5.51 -11.77
C THR A 55 0.19 4.61 -12.72
N LYS A 56 0.56 5.08 -13.93
CA LYS A 56 1.37 4.32 -14.89
C LYS A 56 2.83 4.23 -14.44
N GLN A 57 3.31 5.21 -13.68
CA GLN A 57 4.68 5.22 -13.15
C GLN A 57 4.86 4.26 -11.97
N VAL A 58 3.78 3.96 -11.25
CA VAL A 58 3.80 3.10 -10.05
C VAL A 58 3.17 1.73 -10.27
N THR A 59 2.67 1.44 -11.49
CA THR A 59 2.08 0.14 -11.80
C THR A 59 2.60 -0.43 -13.11
N PHE A 60 2.65 -1.76 -13.20
CA PHE A 60 2.94 -2.45 -14.46
C PHE A 60 2.14 -3.76 -14.59
N PRO A 61 1.85 -4.25 -15.82
CA PRO A 61 1.11 -5.47 -16.03
C PRO A 61 1.93 -6.70 -15.65
N LEU A 62 1.33 -7.64 -14.90
CA LEU A 62 1.97 -8.87 -14.44
C LEU A 62 2.12 -9.91 -15.53
N ALA A 63 1.07 -10.16 -16.31
CA ALA A 63 1.03 -11.25 -17.29
C ALA A 63 2.18 -11.24 -18.31
N PRO A 64 2.59 -10.10 -18.92
CA PRO A 64 3.71 -10.09 -19.86
C PRO A 64 5.05 -10.45 -19.20
N ILE A 65 5.24 -10.08 -17.93
CA ILE A 65 6.47 -10.37 -17.18
C ILE A 65 6.54 -11.86 -16.89
N TYR A 66 5.47 -12.42 -16.33
CA TYR A 66 5.42 -13.84 -15.99
C TYR A 66 5.55 -14.74 -17.22
N LYS A 67 4.88 -14.38 -18.33
CA LYS A 67 5.04 -15.09 -19.61
C LYS A 67 6.51 -15.14 -20.07
N ARG A 68 7.22 -14.01 -20.05
CA ARG A 68 8.66 -13.96 -20.45
C ARG A 68 9.55 -14.78 -19.53
N LYS A 69 9.16 -14.94 -18.26
CA LYS A 69 9.92 -15.68 -17.26
C LYS A 69 9.56 -17.16 -17.20
N GLY A 70 8.54 -17.62 -17.93
CA GLY A 70 8.06 -18.99 -17.82
C GLY A 70 7.40 -19.27 -16.46
N ILE A 71 6.69 -18.30 -15.93
CA ILE A 71 5.87 -18.40 -14.72
C ILE A 71 4.41 -18.44 -15.17
N GLU A 72 3.67 -19.44 -14.71
CA GLU A 72 2.22 -19.54 -14.93
C GLU A 72 1.50 -18.48 -14.09
N PHE A 73 0.54 -17.76 -14.70
CA PHE A 73 -0.18 -16.69 -13.99
C PHE A 73 -1.69 -16.88 -14.14
N HIS A 74 -2.36 -16.98 -13.00
CA HIS A 74 -3.81 -16.96 -12.88
C HIS A 74 -4.26 -15.63 -12.30
N GLN A 75 -4.91 -14.79 -13.11
CA GLN A 75 -5.59 -13.62 -12.61
C GLN A 75 -6.90 -14.06 -11.94
N ALA A 76 -6.80 -14.42 -10.65
CA ALA A 76 -7.87 -15.04 -9.88
C ALA A 76 -7.70 -14.73 -8.39
N LEU A 77 -8.80 -14.77 -7.66
CA LEU A 77 -8.84 -14.73 -6.20
C LEU A 77 -8.79 -16.16 -5.66
N ALA A 78 -7.84 -16.48 -4.79
CA ALA A 78 -7.86 -17.71 -4.02
C ALA A 78 -8.97 -17.60 -2.96
N THR A 79 -9.94 -18.51 -3.00
CA THR A 79 -11.13 -18.48 -2.14
C THR A 79 -11.06 -19.51 -1.03
N GLU A 80 -10.41 -20.66 -1.27
CA GLU A 80 -10.30 -21.76 -0.32
C GLU A 80 -8.92 -22.41 -0.39
N TRP A 81 -8.50 -22.97 0.72
CA TRP A 81 -7.25 -23.71 0.83
C TRP A 81 -7.53 -25.11 1.39
N HIS A 82 -7.06 -26.14 0.72
CA HIS A 82 -7.21 -27.54 1.05
C HIS A 82 -5.82 -28.18 1.18
N GLY A 83 -5.22 -28.05 2.36
CA GLY A 83 -3.86 -28.53 2.65
C GLY A 83 -3.72 -30.06 2.62
N ASP A 84 -4.79 -30.76 3.00
CA ASP A 84 -4.87 -32.22 3.01
C ASP A 84 -5.69 -32.79 1.83
N GLY A 85 -6.04 -31.92 0.87
CA GLY A 85 -6.99 -32.24 -0.18
C GLY A 85 -8.45 -32.13 0.22
N SER A 86 -9.34 -32.55 -0.64
CA SER A 86 -10.80 -32.62 -0.41
C SER A 86 -11.35 -33.97 -0.86
N ALA A 87 -12.65 -34.22 -0.61
CA ALA A 87 -13.30 -35.43 -1.10
C ALA A 87 -13.31 -35.55 -2.64
N GLU A 88 -13.35 -34.39 -3.32
CA GLU A 88 -13.35 -34.32 -4.79
C GLU A 88 -11.93 -34.39 -5.36
N LEU A 89 -10.94 -33.86 -4.67
CA LEU A 89 -9.54 -33.80 -5.09
C LEU A 89 -8.62 -34.13 -3.90
N PRO A 90 -8.14 -35.40 -3.77
CA PRO A 90 -7.37 -35.84 -2.61
C PRO A 90 -5.99 -35.19 -2.45
N ARG A 91 -5.47 -34.50 -3.48
CA ARG A 91 -4.18 -33.81 -3.41
C ARG A 91 -4.32 -32.40 -2.85
N PRO A 92 -3.27 -31.88 -2.17
CA PRO A 92 -3.22 -30.48 -1.74
C PRO A 92 -3.52 -29.51 -2.89
N HIS A 93 -4.46 -28.60 -2.70
CA HIS A 93 -4.86 -27.64 -3.72
C HIS A 93 -5.44 -26.37 -3.13
N ILE A 94 -5.56 -25.34 -3.95
CA ILE A 94 -6.36 -24.14 -3.65
C ILE A 94 -7.51 -24.04 -4.65
N THR A 95 -8.64 -23.54 -4.18
CA THR A 95 -9.76 -23.14 -5.05
C THR A 95 -9.58 -21.66 -5.43
N VAL A 96 -9.71 -21.36 -6.71
CA VAL A 96 -9.57 -20.01 -7.24
C VAL A 96 -10.80 -19.61 -8.04
N LYS A 97 -11.19 -18.32 -7.94
CA LYS A 97 -12.24 -17.71 -8.76
C LYS A 97 -11.60 -16.66 -9.67
N TYR A 98 -11.72 -16.84 -10.98
CA TYR A 98 -11.09 -15.94 -11.96
C TYR A 98 -11.72 -14.54 -11.94
N THR A 99 -10.84 -13.54 -12.05
CA THR A 99 -11.18 -12.11 -12.11
C THR A 99 -10.79 -11.49 -13.46
N SER A 100 -10.10 -12.25 -14.31
CA SER A 100 -9.79 -11.77 -15.68
C SER A 100 -11.06 -11.68 -16.53
N PRO A 101 -11.20 -10.67 -17.43
CA PRO A 101 -12.40 -10.48 -18.23
C PRO A 101 -12.82 -11.72 -19.05
N GLN A 102 -11.85 -12.50 -19.51
CA GLN A 102 -12.09 -13.70 -20.36
C GLN A 102 -12.63 -14.90 -19.58
N ARG A 103 -12.39 -14.92 -18.24
CA ARG A 103 -12.75 -16.04 -17.38
C ARG A 103 -13.52 -15.59 -16.14
N GLN A 104 -14.10 -14.41 -16.16
CA GLN A 104 -14.76 -13.79 -15.01
C GLN A 104 -15.77 -14.74 -14.35
N GLY A 105 -15.53 -15.06 -13.10
CA GLY A 105 -16.41 -15.88 -12.27
C GLY A 105 -16.21 -17.38 -12.39
N GLU A 106 -15.40 -17.88 -13.35
CA GLU A 106 -15.03 -19.30 -13.43
C GLU A 106 -14.28 -19.72 -12.16
N THR A 107 -14.48 -20.97 -11.75
CA THR A 107 -13.77 -21.58 -10.62
C THR A 107 -12.85 -22.69 -11.12
N ALA A 108 -11.69 -22.83 -10.49
CA ALA A 108 -10.76 -23.93 -10.76
C ALA A 108 -10.02 -24.34 -9.48
N HIS A 109 -9.52 -25.60 -9.49
CA HIS A 109 -8.63 -26.11 -8.45
C HIS A 109 -7.20 -26.14 -8.98
N LEU A 110 -6.26 -25.60 -8.22
CA LEU A 110 -4.83 -25.59 -8.55
C LEU A 110 -4.09 -26.46 -7.52
N GLU A 111 -3.68 -27.63 -7.94
CA GLU A 111 -2.85 -28.52 -7.12
C GLU A 111 -1.45 -27.93 -6.92
N TYR A 112 -0.82 -28.27 -5.80
CA TYR A 112 0.56 -27.87 -5.51
C TYR A 112 1.31 -28.93 -4.71
N ASP A 113 2.64 -28.90 -4.83
CA ASP A 113 3.57 -29.59 -3.93
C ASP A 113 4.03 -28.63 -2.82
N TYR A 114 4.16 -27.34 -3.15
CA TYR A 114 4.54 -26.26 -2.22
C TYR A 114 3.61 -25.07 -2.40
N LEU A 115 3.19 -24.49 -1.29
CA LEU A 115 2.34 -23.29 -1.25
C LEU A 115 3.04 -22.15 -0.52
N ILE A 116 3.09 -20.96 -1.15
CA ILE A 116 3.54 -19.73 -0.52
C ILE A 116 2.34 -18.79 -0.38
N ASN A 117 1.99 -18.46 0.86
CA ASN A 117 0.98 -17.44 1.13
C ASN A 117 1.65 -16.07 1.20
N ALA A 118 1.40 -15.24 0.19
CA ALA A 118 1.87 -13.86 0.06
C ALA A 118 0.69 -12.90 -0.25
N THR A 119 -0.50 -13.22 0.28
CA THR A 119 -1.74 -12.46 0.01
C THR A 119 -1.73 -11.05 0.61
N GLY A 120 -0.85 -10.78 1.57
CA GLY A 120 -0.74 -9.48 2.23
C GLY A 120 -1.92 -9.16 3.16
N PRO A 121 -1.93 -7.96 3.75
CA PRO A 121 -3.02 -7.51 4.59
C PRO A 121 -4.23 -7.07 3.75
N LYS A 122 -5.42 -7.17 4.31
CA LYS A 122 -6.63 -6.54 3.79
C LYS A 122 -6.80 -5.16 4.44
N LEU A 123 -7.04 -4.13 3.64
CA LEU A 123 -7.41 -2.81 4.14
C LEU A 123 -8.75 -2.90 4.88
N ASN A 124 -8.77 -2.52 6.15
CA ASN A 124 -9.95 -2.59 7.02
C ASN A 124 -10.40 -1.18 7.42
N PHE A 125 -10.91 -0.41 6.47
CA PHE A 125 -11.46 0.91 6.74
C PHE A 125 -12.63 0.89 7.72
N ALA A 126 -13.41 -0.20 7.73
CA ALA A 126 -14.55 -0.36 8.63
C ALA A 126 -14.17 -0.45 10.13
N ALA A 127 -12.88 -0.62 10.47
CA ALA A 127 -12.41 -0.57 11.86
C ALA A 127 -12.66 0.80 12.52
N THR A 128 -12.73 1.87 11.71
CA THR A 128 -13.12 3.21 12.18
C THR A 128 -14.37 3.66 11.40
N PRO A 129 -15.51 3.87 12.05
CA PRO A 129 -16.74 4.27 11.36
C PRO A 129 -16.57 5.55 10.52
N GLY A 130 -16.95 5.48 9.26
CA GLY A 130 -16.84 6.60 8.31
C GLY A 130 -15.45 6.77 7.67
N LEU A 131 -14.46 5.94 8.00
CA LEU A 131 -13.14 5.99 7.39
C LEU A 131 -13.15 5.29 6.01
N GLY A 132 -12.28 5.76 5.12
CA GLY A 132 -11.99 5.16 3.82
C GLY A 132 -12.62 5.89 2.63
N PRO A 133 -12.24 5.47 1.40
CA PRO A 133 -12.70 6.10 0.16
C PRO A 133 -14.21 6.02 -0.09
N ASP A 134 -14.87 5.01 0.48
CA ASP A 134 -16.34 4.87 0.44
C ASP A 134 -17.04 5.61 1.61
N GLY A 135 -16.26 6.26 2.48
CA GLY A 135 -16.70 7.02 3.65
C GLY A 135 -16.35 8.51 3.50
N ASN A 136 -15.74 9.05 4.56
CA ASN A 136 -15.45 10.49 4.69
C ASN A 136 -13.95 10.81 4.53
N SER A 137 -13.11 9.87 4.12
CA SER A 137 -11.66 10.09 4.01
C SER A 137 -11.07 9.49 2.73
N TRP A 138 -9.95 10.04 2.32
CA TRP A 138 -9.15 9.57 1.21
C TRP A 138 -8.07 8.59 1.67
N SER A 139 -7.41 7.90 0.72
CA SER A 139 -6.38 6.92 1.02
C SER A 139 -5.31 6.91 -0.07
N VAL A 140 -4.07 6.59 0.31
CA VAL A 140 -2.94 6.35 -0.62
C VAL A 140 -2.49 4.87 -0.62
N CYS A 141 -3.25 3.99 0.02
CA CYS A 141 -2.87 2.59 0.17
C CYS A 141 -2.86 1.78 -1.14
N THR A 142 -3.56 2.25 -2.17
CA THR A 142 -3.53 1.68 -3.52
C THR A 142 -3.33 2.77 -4.57
N ALA A 143 -2.84 2.43 -5.76
CA ALA A 143 -2.68 3.41 -6.84
C ALA A 143 -4.00 4.10 -7.23
N GLY A 144 -5.11 3.35 -7.23
CA GLY A 144 -6.45 3.91 -7.53
C GLY A 144 -6.94 4.87 -6.46
N HIS A 145 -6.76 4.54 -5.18
CA HIS A 145 -7.09 5.45 -4.07
C HIS A 145 -6.21 6.72 -4.13
N ALA A 146 -4.92 6.57 -4.39
CA ALA A 146 -4.00 7.70 -4.48
C ALA A 146 -4.38 8.66 -5.63
N GLU A 147 -4.83 8.13 -6.77
CA GLU A 147 -5.35 8.97 -7.87
C GLU A 147 -6.60 9.78 -7.47
N GLN A 148 -7.52 9.15 -6.72
CA GLN A 148 -8.68 9.85 -6.19
C GLN A 148 -8.29 10.91 -5.17
N THR A 149 -7.33 10.59 -4.30
CA THR A 149 -6.78 11.53 -3.31
C THR A 149 -6.14 12.74 -3.98
N ALA A 150 -5.39 12.54 -5.07
CA ALA A 150 -4.79 13.63 -5.84
C ALA A 150 -5.86 14.57 -6.43
N LYS A 151 -6.96 14.03 -6.93
CA LYS A 151 -8.09 14.84 -7.45
C LYS A 151 -8.71 15.69 -6.34
N ALA A 152 -8.96 15.10 -5.16
CA ALA A 152 -9.50 15.82 -4.01
C ALA A 152 -8.55 16.90 -3.49
N LEU A 153 -7.24 16.64 -3.48
CA LEU A 153 -6.23 17.63 -3.13
C LEU A 153 -6.24 18.81 -4.12
N ALA A 154 -6.29 18.53 -5.43
CA ALA A 154 -6.35 19.55 -6.47
C ALA A 154 -7.62 20.42 -6.36
N GLU A 155 -8.78 19.82 -6.05
CA GLU A 155 -10.01 20.56 -5.77
C GLU A 155 -9.86 21.48 -4.54
N SER A 156 -9.26 20.97 -3.46
CA SER A 156 -9.01 21.76 -2.24
C SER A 156 -8.03 22.92 -2.49
N ILE A 157 -6.99 22.70 -3.30
CA ILE A 157 -6.08 23.76 -3.76
C ILE A 157 -6.83 24.81 -4.59
N GLY A 158 -7.76 24.39 -5.45
CA GLY A 158 -8.63 25.29 -6.20
C GLY A 158 -9.46 26.20 -5.29
N LYS A 159 -10.03 25.66 -4.20
CA LYS A 159 -10.75 26.43 -3.18
C LYS A 159 -9.84 27.41 -2.44
N LEU A 160 -8.63 26.99 -2.06
CA LEU A 160 -7.63 27.86 -1.42
C LEU A 160 -7.26 29.04 -2.32
N LYS A 161 -7.08 28.83 -3.64
CA LYS A 161 -6.81 29.88 -4.62
C LYS A 161 -7.97 30.90 -4.73
N GLN A 162 -9.18 30.45 -4.44
CA GLN A 162 -10.38 31.31 -4.37
C GLN A 162 -10.55 32.01 -3.02
N GLY A 163 -9.59 31.88 -2.09
CA GLY A 163 -9.65 32.50 -0.78
C GLY A 163 -10.46 31.74 0.24
N GLN A 164 -10.83 30.47 -0.02
CA GLN A 164 -11.57 29.61 0.91
C GLN A 164 -10.58 28.77 1.73
N PRO A 165 -10.39 29.02 3.02
CA PRO A 165 -9.48 28.24 3.86
C PRO A 165 -9.83 26.75 3.88
N GLN A 166 -8.82 25.88 3.92
CA GLN A 166 -8.99 24.43 4.00
C GLN A 166 -8.14 23.87 5.14
N THR A 167 -8.65 22.82 5.79
CA THR A 167 -7.92 22.02 6.77
C THR A 167 -7.64 20.64 6.20
N PHE A 168 -6.38 20.22 6.24
CA PHE A 168 -5.91 18.89 5.85
C PHE A 168 -5.58 18.09 7.11
N LEU A 169 -6.41 17.11 7.42
CA LEU A 169 -6.18 16.16 8.51
C LEU A 169 -5.60 14.88 7.89
N ILE A 170 -4.35 14.58 8.21
CA ILE A 170 -3.59 13.46 7.64
C ILE A 170 -3.09 12.59 8.78
N GLY A 171 -3.28 11.28 8.65
CA GLY A 171 -2.81 10.39 9.69
C GLY A 171 -3.17 8.94 9.41
N MET A 172 -3.12 8.15 10.46
CA MET A 172 -3.43 6.74 10.42
C MET A 172 -4.87 6.50 10.83
N GLY A 173 -5.53 5.62 10.09
CA GLY A 173 -6.94 5.38 10.30
C GLY A 173 -7.30 4.56 11.56
N HIS A 174 -6.32 3.85 12.14
CA HIS A 174 -6.55 2.97 13.29
C HIS A 174 -5.24 2.69 14.02
N GLY A 175 -5.30 2.51 15.35
CA GLY A 175 -4.13 2.25 16.20
C GLY A 175 -3.34 0.97 15.89
N THR A 176 -3.92 0.03 15.13
CA THR A 176 -3.21 -1.16 14.64
C THR A 176 -2.64 -1.01 13.22
N CYS A 177 -2.66 0.20 12.65
CA CYS A 177 -1.99 0.46 11.39
C CYS A 177 -0.48 0.28 11.53
N THR A 178 0.15 -0.33 10.53
CA THR A 178 1.55 -0.79 10.64
C THR A 178 2.57 0.17 10.03
N CYS A 179 2.16 1.30 9.46
CA CYS A 179 3.08 2.20 8.77
C CYS A 179 2.79 3.67 9.06
N GLN A 180 3.23 4.14 10.24
CA GLN A 180 3.19 5.56 10.60
C GLN A 180 3.99 6.42 9.62
N GLY A 181 5.13 5.92 9.14
CA GLY A 181 6.00 6.61 8.21
C GLY A 181 5.30 7.08 6.94
N ALA A 182 4.37 6.30 6.39
CA ALA A 182 3.64 6.68 5.18
C ALA A 182 2.75 7.91 5.40
N ALA A 183 2.03 7.97 6.52
CA ALA A 183 1.21 9.14 6.87
C ALA A 183 2.07 10.37 7.16
N PHE A 184 3.20 10.17 7.86
CA PHE A 184 4.18 11.21 8.13
C PHE A 184 4.75 11.80 6.83
N GLU A 185 5.26 10.97 5.93
CA GLU A 185 5.78 11.40 4.62
C GLU A 185 4.70 12.09 3.78
N TYR A 186 3.49 11.54 3.76
CA TYR A 186 2.39 12.11 2.99
C TYR A 186 1.98 13.50 3.50
N THR A 187 2.06 13.73 4.82
CA THR A 187 1.81 15.07 5.42
C THR A 187 2.73 16.13 4.84
N PHE A 188 4.03 15.82 4.74
CA PHE A 188 5.01 16.75 4.17
C PHE A 188 4.92 16.85 2.65
N ASN A 189 4.50 15.79 1.97
CA ASN A 189 4.24 15.87 0.53
C ASN A 189 3.06 16.79 0.21
N VAL A 190 2.00 16.76 1.04
CA VAL A 190 0.87 17.70 0.93
C VAL A 190 1.31 19.12 1.25
N GLU A 191 2.06 19.32 2.34
CA GLU A 191 2.61 20.61 2.74
C GLU A 191 3.47 21.23 1.62
N ASP A 192 4.41 20.47 1.07
CA ASP A 192 5.27 20.89 -0.05
C ASP A 192 4.44 21.25 -1.30
N GLN A 193 3.40 20.48 -1.62
CA GLN A 193 2.51 20.78 -2.72
C GLN A 193 1.75 22.10 -2.50
N LEU A 194 1.29 22.37 -1.29
CA LEU A 194 0.64 23.65 -0.94
C LEU A 194 1.59 24.83 -1.04
N VAL A 195 2.86 24.67 -0.69
CA VAL A 195 3.91 25.66 -0.87
C VAL A 195 4.15 25.93 -2.37
N LYS A 196 4.33 24.86 -3.17
CA LYS A 196 4.52 24.97 -4.62
C LYS A 196 3.37 25.69 -5.33
N GLU A 197 2.15 25.50 -4.85
CA GLU A 197 0.95 26.13 -5.39
C GLU A 197 0.69 27.56 -4.84
N GLY A 198 1.53 28.03 -3.92
CA GLY A 198 1.44 29.38 -3.33
C GLY A 198 0.21 29.60 -2.45
N VAL A 199 -0.28 28.55 -1.80
CA VAL A 199 -1.51 28.61 -0.97
C VAL A 199 -1.32 28.07 0.46
N ARG A 200 -0.08 27.80 0.88
CA ARG A 200 0.24 27.22 2.19
C ARG A 200 -0.25 28.07 3.36
N ASP A 201 -0.22 29.38 3.21
CA ASP A 201 -0.65 30.38 4.20
C ASP A 201 -2.15 30.35 4.51
N ARG A 202 -2.96 29.75 3.62
CA ARG A 202 -4.42 29.62 3.74
C ARG A 202 -4.87 28.22 4.16
N ALA A 203 -3.91 27.32 4.33
CA ALA A 203 -4.16 25.93 4.65
C ALA A 203 -3.70 25.61 6.08
N GLU A 204 -4.54 24.94 6.83
CA GLU A 204 -4.15 24.26 8.06
C GLU A 204 -3.78 22.82 7.76
N VAL A 205 -2.58 22.37 8.15
CA VAL A 205 -2.12 21.00 8.00
C VAL A 205 -1.94 20.39 9.38
N ILE A 206 -2.65 19.28 9.61
CA ILE A 206 -2.69 18.59 10.91
C ILE A 206 -2.31 17.12 10.67
N TYR A 207 -1.30 16.66 11.38
CA TYR A 207 -0.96 15.24 11.49
C TYR A 207 -1.66 14.65 12.71
N ILE A 208 -2.37 13.53 12.55
CA ILE A 208 -3.04 12.82 13.63
C ILE A 208 -2.47 11.41 13.77
N THR A 209 -2.14 11.00 14.98
CA THR A 209 -1.59 9.69 15.29
C THR A 209 -2.02 9.19 16.66
N ASN A 210 -2.06 7.87 16.83
CA ASN A 210 -2.24 7.22 18.12
C ASN A 210 -0.96 7.15 18.96
N GLU A 211 0.19 7.54 18.41
CA GLU A 211 1.46 7.61 19.13
C GLU A 211 1.40 8.69 20.23
N SER A 212 2.12 8.46 21.32
CA SER A 212 2.20 9.37 22.46
C SER A 212 3.15 10.55 22.22
N SER A 213 4.07 10.42 21.28
CA SER A 213 5.04 11.44 20.90
C SER A 213 5.33 11.42 19.41
N LEU A 214 5.71 12.57 18.85
CA LEU A 214 6.22 12.63 17.49
C LEU A 214 7.55 11.88 17.39
N GLY A 215 7.73 11.14 16.29
CA GLY A 215 8.97 10.42 16.04
C GLY A 215 9.12 9.07 16.76
N ASP A 216 8.06 8.60 17.40
CA ASP A 216 7.99 7.25 17.98
C ASP A 216 8.12 6.18 16.88
N PHE A 217 7.38 6.32 15.78
CA PHE A 217 7.35 5.40 14.62
C PHE A 217 7.03 3.94 14.98
N GLY A 218 6.34 3.71 16.11
CA GLY A 218 6.01 2.37 16.60
C GLY A 218 7.22 1.60 17.18
N MET A 219 8.29 2.31 17.56
CA MET A 219 9.56 1.72 18.03
C MET A 219 10.12 2.44 19.27
N ASP A 220 9.34 3.20 20.01
CA ASP A 220 9.77 4.08 21.08
C ASP A 220 10.83 5.13 20.64
N GLY A 221 10.82 5.46 19.35
CA GLY A 221 11.74 6.43 18.75
C GLY A 221 13.08 5.83 18.29
N MET A 222 13.89 6.70 17.72
CA MET A 222 15.22 6.40 17.21
C MET A 222 16.20 7.50 17.61
N ASN A 223 17.49 7.19 17.59
CA ASN A 223 18.56 8.15 17.78
C ASN A 223 19.39 8.28 16.49
N PHE A 224 19.51 9.50 15.99
CA PHE A 224 20.39 9.82 14.87
C PHE A 224 21.76 10.24 15.39
N GLY A 225 22.80 9.45 15.13
CA GLY A 225 24.17 9.77 15.45
C GLY A 225 24.80 10.69 14.41
N SER A 226 25.48 11.75 14.83
CA SER A 226 26.33 12.60 14.00
C SER A 226 27.68 12.81 14.66
N LYS A 227 28.61 13.49 13.96
CA LYS A 227 29.91 13.92 14.55
C LYS A 227 29.72 14.86 15.73
N ASP A 228 28.61 15.59 15.75
CA ASP A 228 28.30 16.65 16.71
C ASP A 228 27.39 16.17 17.86
N GLY A 229 27.03 14.88 17.87
CA GLY A 229 26.23 14.27 18.93
C GLY A 229 25.09 13.39 18.44
N VAL A 230 24.17 13.07 19.35
CA VAL A 230 22.99 12.25 19.11
C VAL A 230 21.73 13.13 19.15
N VAL A 231 20.90 13.05 18.12
CA VAL A 231 19.61 13.74 18.05
C VAL A 231 18.50 12.68 18.13
N PRO A 232 17.65 12.70 19.17
CA PRO A 232 16.46 11.85 19.21
C PRO A 232 15.49 12.16 18.08
N SER A 233 14.83 11.11 17.55
CA SER A 233 13.81 11.26 16.50
C SER A 233 12.67 12.18 16.90
N GLN A 234 12.29 12.19 18.18
CA GLN A 234 11.31 13.12 18.71
C GLN A 234 11.72 14.57 18.49
N MET A 235 12.92 14.95 18.94
CA MET A 235 13.43 16.32 18.80
C MET A 235 13.51 16.75 17.32
N PHE A 236 14.01 15.86 16.47
CA PHE A 236 14.08 16.11 15.02
C PHE A 236 12.69 16.34 14.43
N THR A 237 11.73 15.48 14.78
CA THR A 237 10.38 15.54 14.24
C THR A 237 9.62 16.76 14.74
N GLU A 238 9.71 17.08 16.03
CA GLU A 238 9.10 18.29 16.61
C GLU A 238 9.64 19.57 15.95
N SER A 239 10.96 19.63 15.71
CA SER A 239 11.58 20.75 15.01
C SER A 239 11.07 20.89 13.57
N LEU A 240 10.95 19.77 12.83
CA LEU A 240 10.43 19.74 11.47
C LEU A 240 8.96 20.20 11.40
N PHE A 241 8.13 19.76 12.33
CA PHE A 241 6.73 20.17 12.41
C PHE A 241 6.61 21.68 12.70
N ALA A 242 7.41 22.19 13.64
CA ALA A 242 7.45 23.61 13.97
C ALA A 242 7.91 24.46 12.77
N GLU A 243 8.99 24.05 12.09
CA GLU A 243 9.53 24.75 10.91
C GLU A 243 8.49 24.84 9.78
N ARG A 244 7.74 23.75 9.54
CA ARG A 244 6.76 23.66 8.45
C ARG A 244 5.36 24.12 8.84
N GLY A 245 5.15 24.54 10.09
CA GLY A 245 3.85 24.96 10.60
C GLY A 245 2.80 23.86 10.52
N VAL A 246 3.21 22.59 10.72
CA VAL A 246 2.32 21.44 10.79
C VAL A 246 1.94 21.20 12.25
N LYS A 247 0.63 21.11 12.54
CA LYS A 247 0.14 20.75 13.87
C LYS A 247 0.12 19.24 14.05
N ALA A 248 0.21 18.77 15.30
CA ALA A 248 0.08 17.35 15.63
C ALA A 248 -1.03 17.14 16.65
N ILE A 249 -1.83 16.08 16.46
CA ILE A 249 -2.76 15.51 17.43
C ILE A 249 -2.22 14.12 17.77
N LEU A 250 -1.75 13.97 19.01
CA LEU A 250 -1.12 12.76 19.52
C LEU A 250 -2.11 11.97 20.38
N ALA A 251 -1.80 10.69 20.62
CA ALA A 251 -2.62 9.77 21.44
C ALA A 251 -4.11 9.76 21.04
N ALA A 252 -4.40 9.93 19.76
CA ALA A 252 -5.76 9.88 19.23
C ALA A 252 -6.24 8.44 19.09
N HIS A 253 -7.41 8.12 19.68
CA HIS A 253 -8.05 6.81 19.66
C HIS A 253 -9.50 6.88 19.19
#